data_7c3dc3090b9210d0d757623270406ee1
#
_entry.id   7c3dc3090b9210d0d757623270406ee1
#
_cell.length_a   1.000
_cell.length_b   1.000
_cell.length_c   1.000
_cell.angle_alpha   90.00
_cell.angle_beta   90.00
_cell.angle_gamma   90.00
#
_symmetry.space_group_name_H-M   'P 1'
#
loop_
_entity.id
_entity.type
_entity.pdbx_description
1 polymer ?
#
loop_
_entity_poly.entity_id
_entity_poly.type
_entity_poly.pdbx_seq_one_letter_code
_entity_poly.pdbx_strand_id
1 'polypeptide(L)'
;MDSEFATFIPITVRNAATRWGGRRLPPGALIAKLPEAEYNNQTSPNTTIRGLLVPVRTVQEMTRILSGQRTDLELSTWSAPQPSPQAMKRFERGLADLLATAIQTPQILGSVEGRALEMECLRRLSDALAESSTPASFSMCAKDRTRLVRRAVDFMHERLNEPLTAVQLCSELNASDRSLRRAFREAFGLGPLAYFRVIRLHAVRAALTQARG
;
A
#
# COMPACT_ATOMS: atom_id res chain seq x y z
N MET A 1 -11.54 -3.91 19.79
CA MET A 1 -10.08 -4.00 19.94
C MET A 1 -9.53 -4.12 18.53
N ASP A 2 -9.34 -2.98 17.87
CA ASP A 2 -8.93 -2.93 16.47
C ASP A 2 -7.48 -3.41 16.38
N SER A 3 -7.33 -4.62 15.84
CA SER A 3 -6.01 -5.19 15.57
C SER A 3 -5.41 -4.44 14.40
N GLU A 4 -4.57 -3.46 14.71
CA GLU A 4 -3.84 -2.71 13.71
C GLU A 4 -2.74 -3.58 13.13
N PHE A 5 -2.80 -3.80 11.81
CA PHE A 5 -1.81 -4.59 11.08
C PHE A 5 -1.01 -3.72 10.13
N ALA A 6 0.30 -3.87 10.18
CA ALA A 6 1.17 -3.41 9.10
C ALA A 6 1.14 -4.41 7.94
N THR A 7 1.24 -3.90 6.72
CA THR A 7 1.23 -4.69 5.49
C THR A 7 2.59 -4.65 4.83
N PHE A 8 3.13 -5.82 4.47
CA PHE A 8 4.38 -5.96 3.74
C PHE A 8 4.15 -6.70 2.42
N ILE A 9 4.49 -6.06 1.29
CA ILE A 9 4.25 -6.60 -0.05
C ILE A 9 5.54 -6.57 -0.86
N PRO A 10 6.11 -7.72 -1.24
CA PRO A 10 7.25 -7.77 -2.14
C PRO A 10 6.86 -7.36 -3.56
N ILE A 11 7.67 -6.52 -4.19
CA ILE A 11 7.53 -6.13 -5.59
C ILE A 11 8.32 -7.11 -6.46
N THR A 12 7.59 -7.99 -7.11
CA THR A 12 8.11 -9.00 -8.03
C THR A 12 7.98 -8.53 -9.47
N VAL A 13 8.59 -9.25 -10.41
CA VAL A 13 8.39 -9.00 -11.85
C VAL A 13 6.91 -9.07 -12.25
N ARG A 14 6.12 -9.93 -11.59
CA ARG A 14 4.69 -10.13 -11.89
C ARG A 14 3.80 -8.96 -11.48
N ASN A 15 4.22 -8.14 -10.50
CA ASN A 15 3.46 -6.98 -10.03
C ASN A 15 4.19 -5.64 -10.22
N ALA A 16 5.38 -5.64 -10.84
CA ALA A 16 6.18 -4.42 -11.08
C ALA A 16 5.48 -3.38 -11.96
N ALA A 17 4.51 -3.79 -12.79
CA ALA A 17 3.69 -2.88 -13.58
C ALA A 17 2.66 -2.11 -12.74
N THR A 18 2.38 -2.58 -11.52
CA THR A 18 1.46 -1.93 -10.58
C THR A 18 2.05 -0.59 -10.13
N ARG A 19 1.19 0.42 -10.09
CA ARG A 19 1.55 1.71 -9.49
C ARG A 19 1.13 1.71 -8.01
N TRP A 20 2.07 2.03 -7.16
CA TRP A 20 1.90 2.11 -5.72
C TRP A 20 2.06 3.56 -5.28
N GLY A 21 1.02 4.16 -4.70
CA GLY A 21 1.02 5.60 -4.42
C GLY A 21 1.34 6.45 -5.67
N GLY A 22 0.85 6.03 -6.84
CA GLY A 22 1.10 6.69 -8.13
C GLY A 22 2.47 6.41 -8.77
N ARG A 23 3.32 5.58 -8.15
CA ARG A 23 4.68 5.27 -8.62
C ARG A 23 4.84 3.82 -9.02
N ARG A 24 5.67 3.56 -10.00
CA ARG A 24 6.19 2.22 -10.27
C ARG A 24 7.38 1.99 -9.35
N LEU A 25 7.38 0.86 -8.67
CA LEU A 25 8.49 0.41 -7.85
C LEU A 25 9.29 -0.66 -8.64
N PRO A 26 10.62 -0.67 -8.48
CA PRO A 26 11.42 -1.70 -9.14
C PRO A 26 11.14 -3.07 -8.52
N PRO A 27 11.31 -4.18 -9.28
CA PRO A 27 11.36 -5.51 -8.71
C PRO A 27 12.44 -5.58 -7.61
N GLY A 28 12.15 -6.28 -6.54
CA GLY A 28 13.02 -6.35 -5.38
C GLY A 28 12.76 -5.28 -4.31
N ALA A 29 11.91 -4.29 -4.57
CA ALA A 29 11.43 -3.39 -3.51
C ALA A 29 10.42 -4.11 -2.62
N LEU A 30 10.36 -3.70 -1.35
CA LEU A 30 9.38 -4.17 -0.37
C LEU A 30 8.49 -3.01 0.04
N ILE A 31 7.19 -3.12 -0.16
CA ILE A 31 6.26 -2.14 0.40
C ILE A 31 6.05 -2.45 1.88
N ALA A 32 6.28 -1.46 2.72
CA ALA A 32 5.93 -1.47 4.13
C ALA A 32 4.89 -0.38 4.40
N LYS A 33 3.70 -0.77 4.84
CA LYS A 33 2.56 0.13 5.09
C LYS A 33 2.05 -0.05 6.50
N LEU A 34 1.91 1.04 7.25
CA LEU A 34 1.21 1.07 8.53
C LEU A 34 -0.32 1.16 8.35
N PRO A 35 -1.13 0.78 9.36
CA PRO A 35 -2.59 0.75 9.26
C PRO A 35 -3.22 2.06 8.79
N GLU A 36 -2.79 3.17 9.36
CA GLU A 36 -3.31 4.52 9.04
C GLU A 36 -2.86 5.07 7.69
N ALA A 37 -1.95 4.38 7.02
CA ALA A 37 -1.45 4.83 5.73
C ALA A 37 -2.49 4.57 4.64
N GLU A 38 -3.08 5.61 4.15
CA GLU A 38 -3.82 5.55 2.90
C GLU A 38 -2.85 5.56 1.73
N TYR A 39 -2.99 4.61 0.85
CA TYR A 39 -2.29 4.62 -0.43
C TYR A 39 -3.17 4.04 -1.53
N ASN A 40 -3.03 4.61 -2.71
CA ASN A 40 -3.71 4.13 -3.88
C ASN A 40 -2.78 3.21 -4.67
N ASN A 41 -3.30 2.08 -5.07
CA ASN A 41 -2.62 1.21 -6.02
C ASN A 41 -3.43 1.11 -7.31
N GLN A 42 -2.73 1.07 -8.42
CA GLN A 42 -3.31 0.82 -9.74
C GLN A 42 -2.68 -0.46 -10.28
N THR A 43 -3.45 -1.54 -10.26
CA THR A 43 -3.01 -2.86 -10.73
C THR A 43 -3.25 -3.01 -12.22
N SER A 44 -2.35 -3.73 -12.89
CA SER A 44 -2.59 -4.22 -14.25
C SER A 44 -3.51 -5.44 -14.23
N PRO A 45 -4.23 -5.73 -15.32
CA PRO A 45 -4.94 -7.00 -15.45
C PRO A 45 -4.02 -8.19 -15.18
N ASN A 46 -4.55 -9.22 -14.55
CA ASN A 46 -3.81 -10.44 -14.19
C ASN A 46 -2.62 -10.26 -13.22
N THR A 47 -2.64 -9.18 -12.43
CA THR A 47 -1.63 -8.97 -11.38
C THR A 47 -1.95 -9.82 -10.16
N THR A 48 -0.99 -10.61 -9.72
CA THR A 48 -1.07 -11.33 -8.44
C THR A 48 -0.28 -10.55 -7.38
N ILE A 49 -0.94 -10.15 -6.31
CA ILE A 49 -0.32 -9.50 -5.16
C ILE A 49 -0.32 -10.50 -4.01
N ARG A 50 0.84 -10.73 -3.42
CA ARG A 50 1.02 -11.50 -2.19
C ARG A 50 1.60 -10.58 -1.16
N GLY A 51 1.12 -10.67 0.07
CA GLY A 51 1.60 -9.82 1.15
C GLY A 51 1.43 -10.51 2.50
N LEU A 52 2.12 -9.98 3.49
CA LEU A 52 2.05 -10.40 4.88
C LEU A 52 1.43 -9.27 5.69
N LEU A 53 0.43 -9.60 6.49
CA LEU A 53 -0.15 -8.72 7.50
C LEU A 53 0.46 -9.08 8.85
N VAL A 54 1.10 -8.12 9.49
CA VAL A 54 1.81 -8.31 10.76
C VAL A 54 1.22 -7.38 11.80
N PRO A 55 0.86 -7.85 13.00
CA PRO A 55 0.42 -6.96 14.08
C PRO A 55 1.45 -5.85 14.34
N VAL A 56 1.00 -4.61 14.48
CA VAL A 56 1.90 -3.46 14.67
C VAL A 56 2.84 -3.64 15.87
N ARG A 57 2.33 -4.22 16.95
CA ARG A 57 3.16 -4.56 18.14
C ARG A 57 4.35 -5.46 17.77
N THR A 58 4.13 -6.45 16.91
CA THR A 58 5.20 -7.36 16.44
C THR A 58 6.22 -6.60 15.59
N VAL A 59 5.75 -5.69 14.73
CA VAL A 59 6.64 -4.83 13.93
C VAL A 59 7.47 -3.92 14.84
N GLN A 60 6.87 -3.34 15.87
CA GLN A 60 7.58 -2.51 16.87
C GLN A 60 8.65 -3.29 17.61
N GLU A 61 8.35 -4.52 18.04
CA GLU A 61 9.33 -5.41 18.68
C GLU A 61 10.48 -5.75 17.73
N MET A 62 10.17 -6.12 16.50
CA MET A 62 11.17 -6.37 15.45
C MET A 62 12.05 -5.15 15.23
N THR A 63 11.44 -3.96 15.07
CA THR A 63 12.17 -2.70 14.88
C THR A 63 13.08 -2.39 16.09
N ARG A 64 12.61 -2.61 17.33
CA ARG A 64 13.42 -2.42 18.55
C ARG A 64 14.63 -3.35 18.57
N ILE A 65 14.48 -4.60 18.16
CA ILE A 65 15.58 -5.57 18.10
C ILE A 65 16.58 -5.17 16.99
N LEU A 66 16.09 -4.70 15.85
CA LEU A 66 16.91 -4.29 14.71
C LEU A 66 17.58 -2.93 14.93
N SER A 67 16.94 -1.99 15.64
CA SER A 67 17.48 -0.64 15.90
C SER A 67 18.61 -0.61 16.94
N GLY A 68 18.87 -1.72 17.65
CA GLY A 68 20.15 -1.94 18.31
C GLY A 68 21.34 -1.90 17.34
N GLN A 69 21.08 -1.93 16.04
CA GLN A 69 22.01 -1.69 14.94
C GLN A 69 21.34 -0.71 13.96
N ARG A 70 21.44 0.60 14.21
CA ARG A 70 21.26 1.71 13.23
C ARG A 70 20.32 1.44 12.05
N THR A 71 19.07 1.19 12.29
CA THR A 71 18.06 1.30 11.26
C THR A 71 16.98 2.23 11.80
N ASP A 72 17.10 3.53 11.53
CA ASP A 72 15.98 4.44 11.57
C ASP A 72 14.97 4.01 10.48
N LEU A 73 14.34 2.88 10.71
CA LEU A 73 13.09 2.54 10.06
C LEU A 73 12.05 3.49 10.65
N GLU A 74 12.16 4.79 10.32
CA GLU A 74 11.00 5.65 10.34
C GLU A 74 9.99 5.02 9.38
N LEU A 75 9.21 4.09 9.89
CA LEU A 75 8.00 3.63 9.26
C LEU A 75 7.04 4.82 9.25
N SER A 76 7.38 5.82 8.44
CA SER A 76 6.40 6.82 8.02
C SER A 76 5.25 6.06 7.38
N THR A 77 4.07 6.58 7.40
CA THR A 77 2.81 6.00 6.96
C THR A 77 2.91 4.89 5.89
N TRP A 78 3.83 4.98 4.92
CA TRP A 78 4.28 3.87 4.07
C TRP A 78 5.69 4.15 3.53
N SER A 79 6.44 3.09 3.25
CA SER A 79 7.79 3.16 2.70
C SER A 79 8.00 2.02 1.69
N ALA A 80 9.05 2.14 0.89
CA ALA A 80 9.44 1.10 -0.07
C ALA A 80 10.95 0.82 0.09
N PRO A 81 11.36 0.19 1.20
CA PRO A 81 12.73 -0.25 1.40
C PRO A 81 13.19 -1.16 0.26
N GLN A 82 14.48 -1.12 -0.03
CA GLN A 82 15.11 -1.97 -1.03
C GLN A 82 16.09 -2.93 -0.33
N PRO A 83 15.62 -4.11 0.04
CA PRO A 83 16.47 -5.16 0.59
C PRO A 83 17.54 -5.61 -0.40
N SER A 84 18.59 -6.24 0.10
CA SER A 84 19.54 -6.93 -0.78
C SER A 84 18.77 -7.98 -1.61
N PRO A 85 19.20 -8.26 -2.87
CA PRO A 85 18.52 -9.25 -3.71
C PRO A 85 18.42 -10.63 -3.06
N GLN A 86 19.42 -10.98 -2.25
CA GLN A 86 19.45 -12.26 -1.54
C GLN A 86 18.42 -12.30 -0.39
N ALA A 87 18.36 -11.24 0.42
CA ALA A 87 17.40 -11.13 1.52
C ALA A 87 15.95 -11.11 0.99
N MET A 88 15.69 -10.34 -0.08
CA MET A 88 14.39 -10.33 -0.72
C MET A 88 13.98 -11.70 -1.23
N LYS A 89 14.88 -12.42 -1.91
CA LYS A 89 14.61 -13.78 -2.41
C LYS A 89 14.34 -14.78 -1.28
N ARG A 90 15.05 -14.66 -0.13
CA ARG A 90 14.76 -15.48 1.06
C ARG A 90 13.38 -15.18 1.62
N PHE A 91 12.99 -13.92 1.72
CA PHE A 91 11.68 -13.50 2.19
C PHE A 91 10.56 -13.98 1.25
N GLU A 92 10.67 -13.72 -0.06
CA GLU A 92 9.69 -14.18 -1.07
C GLU A 92 9.46 -15.69 -1.03
N ARG A 93 10.54 -16.48 -0.86
CA ARG A 93 10.45 -17.92 -0.73
C ARG A 93 9.71 -18.31 0.56
N GLY A 94 10.07 -17.73 1.71
CA GLY A 94 9.38 -18.01 2.98
C GLY A 94 7.89 -17.66 2.93
N LEU A 95 7.54 -16.53 2.31
CA LEU A 95 6.15 -16.15 2.11
C LEU A 95 5.41 -17.13 1.18
N ALA A 96 6.06 -17.59 0.12
CA ALA A 96 5.47 -18.56 -0.79
C ALA A 96 5.26 -19.93 -0.11
N ASP A 97 6.24 -20.39 0.68
CA ASP A 97 6.17 -21.65 1.43
C ASP A 97 5.04 -21.59 2.48
N LEU A 98 4.94 -20.49 3.23
CA LEU A 98 3.87 -20.27 4.21
C LEU A 98 2.48 -20.29 3.54
N LEU A 99 2.32 -19.57 2.44
CA LEU A 99 1.06 -19.53 1.71
C LEU A 99 0.69 -20.90 1.10
N ALA A 100 1.67 -21.60 0.51
CA ALA A 100 1.44 -22.93 -0.05
C ALA A 100 1.01 -23.91 1.03
N THR A 101 1.68 -23.93 2.17
CA THR A 101 1.35 -24.79 3.31
C THR A 101 -0.03 -24.46 3.88
N ALA A 102 -0.35 -23.18 4.06
CA ALA A 102 -1.66 -22.77 4.56
C ALA A 102 -2.82 -23.15 3.62
N ILE A 103 -2.58 -23.13 2.30
CA ILE A 103 -3.57 -23.57 1.31
C ILE A 103 -3.74 -25.09 1.28
N GLN A 104 -2.62 -25.84 1.32
CA GLN A 104 -2.65 -27.30 1.22
C GLN A 104 -3.09 -27.97 2.51
N THR A 105 -2.74 -27.41 3.65
CA THR A 105 -2.99 -27.96 4.98
C THR A 105 -3.53 -26.87 5.92
N PRO A 106 -4.80 -26.44 5.74
CA PRO A 106 -5.37 -25.34 6.57
C PRO A 106 -5.34 -25.63 8.07
N GLN A 107 -5.33 -26.90 8.47
CA GLN A 107 -5.29 -27.34 9.88
C GLN A 107 -3.97 -26.97 10.58
N ILE A 108 -2.91 -26.66 9.81
CA ILE A 108 -1.63 -26.22 10.38
C ILE A 108 -1.73 -24.82 11.01
N LEU A 109 -2.72 -24.00 10.56
CA LEU A 109 -2.96 -22.68 11.11
C LEU A 109 -3.32 -22.81 12.60
N GLY A 110 -2.59 -22.12 13.45
CA GLY A 110 -2.74 -22.19 14.92
C GLY A 110 -2.04 -23.36 15.59
N SER A 111 -1.49 -24.33 14.85
CA SER A 111 -0.64 -25.39 15.41
C SER A 111 0.76 -24.86 15.81
N VAL A 112 1.55 -25.71 16.48
CA VAL A 112 2.95 -25.38 16.82
C VAL A 112 3.79 -25.24 15.56
N GLU A 113 3.59 -26.13 14.59
CA GLU A 113 4.28 -26.13 13.30
C GLU A 113 3.90 -24.89 12.47
N GLY A 114 2.63 -24.49 12.47
CA GLY A 114 2.16 -23.27 11.80
C GLY A 114 2.80 -22.03 12.38
N ARG A 115 2.86 -21.93 13.71
CA ARG A 115 3.55 -20.82 14.39
C ARG A 115 5.05 -20.79 14.07
N ALA A 116 5.71 -21.95 13.96
CA ALA A 116 7.11 -21.99 13.56
C ALA A 116 7.34 -21.46 12.15
N LEU A 117 6.44 -21.76 11.19
CA LEU A 117 6.49 -21.22 9.83
C LEU A 117 6.25 -19.71 9.81
N GLU A 118 5.28 -19.22 10.58
CA GLU A 118 5.01 -17.79 10.74
C GLU A 118 6.24 -17.06 11.29
N MET A 119 6.85 -17.59 12.35
CA MET A 119 8.05 -17.00 12.96
C MET A 119 9.24 -16.99 12.00
N GLU A 120 9.43 -18.04 11.21
CA GLU A 120 10.49 -18.07 10.20
C GLU A 120 10.24 -17.06 9.09
N CYS A 121 8.99 -16.89 8.64
CA CYS A 121 8.62 -15.85 7.66
C CYS A 121 8.87 -14.44 8.23
N LEU A 122 8.52 -14.20 9.48
CA LEU A 122 8.79 -12.94 10.18
C LEU A 122 10.29 -12.67 10.33
N ARG A 123 11.08 -13.69 10.67
CA ARG A 123 12.54 -13.57 10.74
C ARG A 123 13.14 -13.16 9.39
N ARG A 124 12.71 -13.80 8.30
CA ARG A 124 13.16 -13.44 6.93
C ARG A 124 12.72 -12.03 6.53
N LEU A 125 11.54 -11.59 6.96
CA LEU A 125 11.11 -10.19 6.79
C LEU A 125 12.02 -9.24 7.55
N SER A 126 12.36 -9.58 8.80
CA SER A 126 13.30 -8.79 9.63
C SER A 126 14.68 -8.67 8.96
N ASP A 127 15.23 -9.77 8.46
CA ASP A 127 16.50 -9.78 7.74
C ASP A 127 16.42 -8.88 6.49
N ALA A 128 15.32 -8.98 5.73
CA ALA A 128 15.12 -8.17 4.55
C ALA A 128 15.04 -6.66 4.88
N LEU A 129 14.39 -6.31 5.99
CA LEU A 129 14.33 -4.91 6.45
C LEU A 129 15.68 -4.41 6.96
N ALA A 130 16.42 -5.24 7.72
CA ALA A 130 17.75 -4.90 8.24
C ALA A 130 18.80 -4.71 7.13
N GLU A 131 18.74 -5.52 6.09
CA GLU A 131 19.63 -5.42 4.91
C GLU A 131 19.15 -4.37 3.88
N SER A 132 18.08 -3.63 4.18
CA SER A 132 17.56 -2.63 3.25
C SER A 132 18.41 -1.36 3.26
N SER A 133 18.76 -0.89 2.07
CA SER A 133 19.16 0.50 1.91
C SER A 133 17.93 1.38 2.15
N THR A 134 18.10 2.45 2.94
CA THR A 134 17.04 3.46 3.12
C THR A 134 16.71 4.03 1.75
N PRO A 135 15.49 3.88 1.23
CA PRO A 135 15.16 4.54 -0.02
C PRO A 135 15.35 6.03 0.18
N ALA A 136 15.89 6.70 -0.83
CA ALA A 136 15.91 8.15 -0.85
C ALA A 136 14.52 8.63 -0.40
N SER A 137 14.48 9.36 0.71
CA SER A 137 13.27 9.84 1.35
C SER A 137 12.30 10.29 0.28
N PHE A 138 11.10 9.72 0.25
CA PHE A 138 10.08 10.14 -0.71
C PHE A 138 9.87 11.64 -0.47
N SER A 139 10.39 12.44 -1.40
CA SER A 139 10.47 13.89 -1.32
C SER A 139 9.18 14.48 -0.75
N MET A 140 9.29 15.48 0.12
CA MET A 140 8.17 16.26 0.70
C MET A 140 7.09 16.62 -0.36
N CYS A 141 7.50 16.86 -1.59
CA CYS A 141 6.62 17.11 -2.74
C CYS A 141 5.67 15.94 -3.09
N ALA A 142 5.97 14.70 -2.69
CA ALA A 142 5.07 13.56 -2.88
C ALA A 142 4.01 13.48 -1.76
N LYS A 143 4.39 13.80 -0.51
CA LYS A 143 3.44 13.89 0.63
C LYS A 143 2.39 14.97 0.37
N ASP A 144 2.79 16.12 -0.17
CA ASP A 144 1.87 17.22 -0.49
C ASP A 144 0.90 16.83 -1.60
N ARG A 145 1.35 16.11 -2.63
CA ARG A 145 0.47 15.63 -3.70
C ARG A 145 -0.51 14.58 -3.23
N THR A 146 -0.08 13.64 -2.40
CA THR A 146 -0.97 12.63 -1.80
C THR A 146 -2.02 13.30 -0.92
N ARG A 147 -1.63 14.28 -0.11
CA ARG A 147 -2.55 15.07 0.72
C ARG A 147 -3.54 15.87 -0.13
N LEU A 148 -3.07 16.45 -1.25
CA LEU A 148 -3.93 17.17 -2.18
C LEU A 148 -4.98 16.24 -2.81
N VAL A 149 -4.56 15.06 -3.27
CA VAL A 149 -5.46 14.05 -3.85
C VAL A 149 -6.49 13.60 -2.83
N ARG A 150 -6.08 13.30 -1.60
CA ARG A 150 -6.98 12.90 -0.52
C ARG A 150 -8.05 13.96 -0.28
N ARG A 151 -7.65 15.21 -0.01
CA ARG A 151 -8.60 16.31 0.20
C ARG A 151 -9.55 16.48 -0.97
N ALA A 152 -9.06 16.30 -2.20
CA ALA A 152 -9.91 16.37 -3.39
C ALA A 152 -10.92 15.22 -3.44
N VAL A 153 -10.52 14.00 -3.10
CA VAL A 153 -11.39 12.82 -3.06
C VAL A 153 -12.47 12.98 -1.98
N ASP A 154 -12.07 13.42 -0.78
CA ASP A 154 -13.02 13.69 0.32
C ASP A 154 -14.07 14.72 -0.12
N PHE A 155 -13.63 15.84 -0.69
CA PHE A 155 -14.51 16.88 -1.21
C PHE A 155 -15.45 16.38 -2.32
N MET A 156 -14.98 15.47 -3.19
CA MET A 156 -15.79 14.84 -4.23
C MET A 156 -16.84 13.90 -3.64
N HIS A 157 -16.50 13.15 -2.59
CA HIS A 157 -17.45 12.24 -1.93
C HIS A 157 -18.59 12.97 -1.22
N GLU A 158 -18.29 14.13 -0.64
CA GLU A 158 -19.33 14.99 -0.02
C GLU A 158 -20.32 15.55 -1.05
N ARG A 159 -19.94 15.60 -2.33
CA ARG A 159 -20.72 16.24 -3.42
C ARG A 159 -21.07 15.31 -4.57
N LEU A 160 -21.26 14.03 -4.30
CA LEU A 160 -21.57 13.03 -5.35
C LEU A 160 -22.82 13.38 -6.17
N ASN A 161 -23.79 14.06 -5.58
CA ASN A 161 -25.05 14.41 -6.21
C ASN A 161 -25.05 15.80 -6.88
N GLU A 162 -23.95 16.54 -6.76
CA GLU A 162 -23.83 17.90 -7.31
C GLU A 162 -22.93 17.93 -8.56
N PRO A 163 -23.15 18.87 -9.47
CA PRO A 163 -22.20 19.14 -10.53
C PRO A 163 -20.90 19.73 -9.94
N LEU A 164 -19.78 19.20 -10.34
CA LEU A 164 -18.47 19.66 -9.87
C LEU A 164 -17.60 20.10 -11.05
N THR A 165 -17.02 21.31 -10.94
CA THR A 165 -16.13 21.88 -11.94
C THR A 165 -14.67 21.84 -11.48
N ALA A 166 -13.73 21.90 -12.43
CA ALA A 166 -12.30 21.99 -12.11
C ALA A 166 -11.97 23.27 -11.34
N VAL A 167 -12.68 24.37 -11.64
CA VAL A 167 -12.49 25.65 -10.97
C VAL A 167 -12.88 25.58 -9.49
N GLN A 168 -14.02 24.96 -9.18
CA GLN A 168 -14.45 24.74 -7.79
C GLN A 168 -13.45 23.89 -7.01
N LEU A 169 -12.96 22.78 -7.61
CA LEU A 169 -11.93 21.95 -6.99
C LEU A 169 -10.64 22.74 -6.72
N CYS A 170 -10.18 23.52 -7.69
CA CYS A 170 -8.96 24.32 -7.54
C CYS A 170 -9.10 25.37 -6.44
N SER A 171 -10.25 26.05 -6.39
CA SER A 171 -10.54 27.07 -5.37
C SER A 171 -10.59 26.47 -3.97
N GLU A 172 -11.34 25.40 -3.79
CA GLU A 172 -11.52 24.74 -2.48
C GLU A 172 -10.21 24.18 -1.92
N LEU A 173 -9.41 23.60 -2.81
CA LEU A 173 -8.14 22.97 -2.41
C LEU A 173 -6.96 23.93 -2.39
N ASN A 174 -7.18 25.17 -2.79
CA ASN A 174 -6.12 26.18 -3.00
C ASN A 174 -4.97 25.62 -3.85
N ALA A 175 -5.32 24.98 -4.97
CA ALA A 175 -4.37 24.32 -5.86
C ALA A 175 -4.58 24.72 -7.31
N SER A 176 -3.50 24.77 -8.09
CA SER A 176 -3.61 25.02 -9.53
C SER A 176 -4.18 23.80 -10.26
N ASP A 177 -4.92 24.03 -11.35
CA ASP A 177 -5.45 22.96 -12.22
C ASP A 177 -4.32 22.02 -12.70
N ARG A 178 -3.16 22.58 -13.04
CA ARG A 178 -1.98 21.81 -13.43
C ARG A 178 -1.51 20.86 -12.31
N SER A 179 -1.43 21.37 -11.08
CA SER A 179 -1.00 20.56 -9.92
C SER A 179 -2.01 19.47 -9.61
N LEU A 180 -3.30 19.80 -9.66
CA LEU A 180 -4.38 18.87 -9.40
C LEU A 180 -4.44 17.76 -10.45
N ARG A 181 -4.39 18.10 -11.75
CA ARG A 181 -4.35 17.14 -12.85
C ARG A 181 -3.13 16.23 -12.78
N ARG A 182 -1.96 16.80 -12.44
CA ARG A 182 -0.73 16.01 -12.28
C ARG A 182 -0.87 15.03 -11.14
N ALA A 183 -1.34 15.48 -9.97
CA ALA A 183 -1.53 14.65 -8.80
C ALA A 183 -2.51 13.49 -9.06
N PHE A 184 -3.64 13.77 -9.72
CA PHE A 184 -4.64 12.74 -10.07
C PHE A 184 -4.13 11.75 -11.12
N ARG A 185 -3.40 12.22 -12.15
CA ARG A 185 -2.79 11.31 -13.14
C ARG A 185 -1.73 10.41 -12.51
N GLU A 186 -0.94 10.93 -11.59
CA GLU A 186 0.05 10.15 -10.85
C GLU A 186 -0.63 9.12 -9.92
N ALA A 187 -1.71 9.50 -9.24
CA ALA A 187 -2.40 8.63 -8.29
C ALA A 187 -3.31 7.58 -8.96
N PHE A 188 -4.11 8.01 -9.95
CA PHE A 188 -5.20 7.21 -10.50
C PHE A 188 -5.08 6.94 -12.02
N GLY A 189 -4.13 7.54 -12.70
CA GLY A 189 -4.03 7.48 -14.16
C GLY A 189 -5.08 8.32 -14.89
N LEU A 190 -5.97 8.99 -14.18
CA LEU A 190 -7.10 9.78 -14.68
C LEU A 190 -6.97 11.24 -14.26
N GLY A 191 -7.66 12.14 -14.96
CA GLY A 191 -7.83 13.51 -14.48
C GLY A 191 -8.91 13.59 -13.37
N PRO A 192 -8.94 14.69 -12.57
CA PRO A 192 -9.85 14.81 -11.43
C PRO A 192 -11.32 14.66 -11.80
N LEU A 193 -11.80 15.32 -12.83
CA LEU A 193 -13.21 15.21 -13.25
C LEU A 193 -13.56 13.83 -13.85
N ALA A 194 -12.60 13.16 -14.52
CA ALA A 194 -12.80 11.80 -14.98
C ALA A 194 -12.91 10.84 -13.80
N TYR A 195 -12.08 11.00 -12.78
CA TYR A 195 -12.17 10.25 -11.53
C TYR A 195 -13.53 10.50 -10.84
N PHE A 196 -13.98 11.76 -10.75
CA PHE A 196 -15.27 12.10 -10.17
C PHE A 196 -16.45 11.40 -10.87
N ARG A 197 -16.41 11.31 -12.20
CA ARG A 197 -17.43 10.54 -12.96
C ARG A 197 -17.42 9.06 -12.57
N VAL A 198 -16.25 8.46 -12.38
CA VAL A 198 -16.12 7.06 -11.99
C VAL A 198 -16.75 6.81 -10.61
N ILE A 199 -16.43 7.62 -9.60
CA ILE A 199 -16.99 7.42 -8.26
C ILE A 199 -18.52 7.64 -8.23
N ARG A 200 -19.04 8.60 -9.01
CA ARG A 200 -20.49 8.77 -9.18
C ARG A 200 -21.17 7.56 -9.79
N LEU A 201 -20.59 6.96 -10.84
CA LEU A 201 -21.12 5.74 -11.44
C LEU A 201 -21.11 4.56 -10.46
N HIS A 202 -20.06 4.46 -9.64
CA HIS A 202 -20.01 3.45 -8.57
C HIS A 202 -21.10 3.66 -7.51
N ALA A 203 -21.34 4.91 -7.09
CA ALA A 203 -22.40 5.24 -6.15
C ALA A 203 -23.78 4.90 -6.70
N VAL A 204 -24.08 5.25 -7.96
CA VAL A 204 -25.32 4.89 -8.64
C VAL A 204 -25.49 3.37 -8.73
N ARG A 205 -24.44 2.65 -9.13
CA ARG A 205 -24.48 1.19 -9.18
C ARG A 205 -24.78 0.57 -7.82
N ALA A 206 -24.14 1.06 -6.76
CA ALA A 206 -24.39 0.57 -5.40
C ALA A 206 -25.84 0.80 -4.98
N ALA A 207 -26.40 2.00 -5.22
CA ALA A 207 -27.78 2.31 -4.93
C ALA A 207 -28.77 1.42 -5.68
N LEU A 208 -28.55 1.18 -6.98
CA LEU A 208 -29.37 0.29 -7.79
C LEU A 208 -29.31 -1.17 -7.34
N THR A 209 -28.15 -1.62 -6.85
CA THR A 209 -28.00 -2.98 -6.33
C THR A 209 -28.77 -3.15 -5.02
N GLN A 210 -28.72 -2.15 -4.13
CA GLN A 210 -29.46 -2.16 -2.86
C GLN A 210 -30.98 -2.04 -3.06
N ALA A 211 -31.44 -1.34 -4.09
CA ALA A 211 -32.86 -1.19 -4.37
C ALA A 211 -33.49 -2.46 -5.00
N ARG A 212 -32.71 -3.44 -5.42
CA ARG A 212 -33.17 -4.70 -6.03
C ARG A 212 -33.19 -5.89 -5.06
N GLY A 213 -32.68 -5.73 -3.86
CA GLY A 213 -32.69 -6.74 -2.80
C GLY A 213 -33.73 -6.39 -1.73
#